data_7b606ff2c0343ae0ebe4bfe5e58d502c
#
_entry.id   7b606ff2c0343ae0ebe4bfe5e58d502c
#
_cell.length_a   1.000
_cell.length_b   1.000
_cell.length_c   1.000
_cell.angle_alpha   90.00
_cell.angle_beta   90.00
_cell.angle_gamma   90.00
#
_symmetry.space_group_name_H-M   'P 1'
#
loop_
_entity.id
_entity.type
_entity.pdbx_description
1 polymer ?
#
loop_
_entity_poly.entity_id
_entity_poly.type
_entity_poly.pdbx_seq_one_letter_code
_entity_poly.pdbx_strand_id
1 'polypeptide(L)'
;MQVLRAPNQALRAATKPIKKITPGLLQTLREMVKLTKTFKDPEGVGLASTQVGLDGKFFVAKKTGSSEVNDFNIVINPEITWTSKRAKVYFEGCLSIPSYWGEVERYLMIKVKYMDSSGQIIQKTLKGLDAHIFQHEVDHLNGILFIDKVIQQKGKFYKVTGKDKTGADIFEEVGLTI
;
A
#
# COMPACT_ATOMS: atom_id res chain seq x y z
N MET A 1 13.43 -12.44 -1.39
CA MET A 1 12.19 -11.84 -0.85
C MET A 1 11.07 -12.04 -1.85
N GLN A 2 9.84 -12.32 -1.42
CA GLN A 2 8.65 -12.48 -2.28
C GLN A 2 7.42 -11.86 -1.60
N VAL A 3 6.42 -11.47 -2.39
CA VAL A 3 5.15 -10.95 -1.86
C VAL A 3 4.28 -12.12 -1.41
N LEU A 4 3.83 -12.07 -0.16
CA LEU A 4 2.85 -13.00 0.40
C LEU A 4 1.46 -12.71 -0.17
N ARG A 5 0.67 -13.76 -0.39
CA ARG A 5 -0.69 -13.66 -0.90
C ARG A 5 -1.71 -14.07 0.16
N ALA A 6 -2.88 -13.43 0.14
CA ALA A 6 -4.01 -13.85 0.94
C ALA A 6 -4.39 -15.32 0.60
N PRO A 7 -4.74 -16.12 1.64
CA PRO A 7 -5.10 -15.76 3.02
C PRO A 7 -3.95 -15.88 4.05
N ASN A 8 -2.70 -15.59 3.69
CA ASN A 8 -1.56 -15.70 4.61
C ASN A 8 -1.76 -14.87 5.89
N GLN A 9 -1.59 -15.49 7.06
CA GLN A 9 -1.82 -14.85 8.38
C GLN A 9 -0.88 -13.67 8.66
N ALA A 10 0.34 -13.64 8.09
CA ALA A 10 1.26 -12.51 8.25
C ALA A 10 0.67 -11.19 7.74
N LEU A 11 -0.22 -11.24 6.74
CA LEU A 11 -0.93 -10.08 6.21
C LEU A 11 -1.93 -9.48 7.21
N ARG A 12 -2.28 -10.21 8.26
CA ARG A 12 -3.23 -9.81 9.31
C ARG A 12 -2.54 -9.42 10.61
N ALA A 13 -1.22 -9.48 10.66
CA ALA A 13 -0.46 -9.12 11.85
C ALA A 13 -0.33 -7.59 11.98
N ALA A 14 -0.49 -7.08 13.20
CA ALA A 14 -0.12 -5.72 13.53
C ALA A 14 1.40 -5.61 13.68
N THR A 15 1.97 -4.54 13.15
CA THR A 15 3.43 -4.34 13.16
C THR A 15 3.93 -3.66 14.42
N LYS A 16 5.22 -3.87 14.73
CA LYS A 16 5.92 -3.28 15.86
C LYS A 16 6.75 -2.07 15.42
N PRO A 17 6.82 -1.00 16.22
CA PRO A 17 7.67 0.14 15.91
C PRO A 17 9.14 -0.24 15.80
N ILE A 18 9.83 0.32 14.82
CA ILE A 18 11.28 0.23 14.65
C ILE A 18 11.96 1.15 15.68
N LYS A 19 12.77 0.59 16.56
CA LYS A 19 13.50 1.34 17.59
C LYS A 19 14.85 1.86 17.09
N LYS A 20 15.48 1.16 16.12
CA LYS A 20 16.79 1.51 15.60
C LYS A 20 16.89 1.15 14.12
N ILE A 21 17.41 2.07 13.32
CA ILE A 21 17.76 1.81 11.92
C ILE A 21 19.09 1.08 11.90
N THR A 22 19.07 -0.15 11.43
CA THR A 22 20.26 -1.00 11.30
C THR A 22 20.65 -1.15 9.83
N PRO A 23 21.90 -1.50 9.52
CA PRO A 23 22.30 -1.85 8.15
C PRO A 23 21.44 -2.95 7.53
N GLY A 24 21.00 -3.94 8.35
CA GLY A 24 20.09 -5.00 7.90
C GLY A 24 18.72 -4.46 7.49
N LEU A 25 18.13 -3.55 8.27
CA LEU A 25 16.87 -2.90 7.91
C LEU A 25 17.02 -2.11 6.60
N LEU A 26 18.12 -1.36 6.44
CA LEU A 26 18.37 -0.60 5.21
C LEU A 26 18.52 -1.52 3.99
N GLN A 27 19.15 -2.68 4.16
CA GLN A 27 19.23 -3.68 3.10
C GLN A 27 17.84 -4.23 2.75
N THR A 28 17.04 -4.59 3.76
CA THR A 28 15.64 -5.04 3.58
C THR A 28 14.81 -4.02 2.81
N LEU A 29 14.89 -2.75 3.17
CA LEU A 29 14.15 -1.67 2.51
C LEU A 29 14.58 -1.52 1.02
N ARG A 30 15.88 -1.63 0.73
CA ARG A 30 16.37 -1.64 -0.66
C ARG A 30 15.84 -2.84 -1.46
N GLU A 31 15.78 -4.00 -0.85
CA GLU A 31 15.22 -5.21 -1.48
C GLU A 31 13.71 -5.08 -1.72
N MET A 32 12.97 -4.47 -0.79
CA MET A 32 11.54 -4.18 -0.97
C MET A 32 11.31 -3.23 -2.15
N VAL A 33 12.10 -2.15 -2.27
CA VAL A 33 12.03 -1.25 -3.43
C VAL A 33 12.30 -2.01 -4.73
N LYS A 34 13.36 -2.84 -4.77
CA LYS A 34 13.68 -3.67 -5.95
C LYS A 34 12.52 -4.60 -6.29
N LEU A 35 11.97 -5.29 -5.29
CA LEU A 35 10.84 -6.20 -5.48
C LEU A 35 9.61 -5.46 -6.01
N THR A 36 9.25 -4.31 -5.41
CA THR A 36 8.08 -3.51 -5.85
C THR A 36 8.21 -3.11 -7.32
N LYS A 37 9.40 -2.72 -7.76
CA LYS A 37 9.70 -2.36 -9.17
C LYS A 37 9.54 -3.51 -10.17
N THR A 38 9.55 -4.76 -9.75
CA THR A 38 9.34 -5.90 -10.65
C THR A 38 7.89 -6.04 -11.12
N PHE A 39 6.94 -5.50 -10.35
CA PHE A 39 5.54 -5.54 -10.69
C PHE A 39 5.19 -4.44 -11.71
N LYS A 40 4.68 -4.85 -12.87
CA LYS A 40 4.34 -3.97 -13.99
C LYS A 40 2.85 -3.93 -14.28
N ASP A 41 2.15 -5.02 -14.01
CA ASP A 41 0.73 -5.18 -14.26
C ASP A 41 0.10 -6.07 -13.15
N PRO A 42 -0.55 -5.46 -12.15
CA PRO A 42 -0.58 -4.02 -11.87
C PRO A 42 0.78 -3.45 -11.46
N GLU A 43 0.99 -2.15 -11.71
CA GLU A 43 2.23 -1.49 -11.31
C GLU A 43 2.39 -1.50 -9.79
N GLY A 44 3.58 -1.89 -9.33
CA GLY A 44 3.93 -1.83 -7.91
C GLY A 44 4.18 -0.40 -7.45
N VAL A 45 3.22 0.18 -6.73
CA VAL A 45 3.29 1.56 -6.23
C VAL A 45 3.58 1.65 -4.73
N GLY A 46 3.42 0.55 -3.99
CA GLY A 46 3.71 0.45 -2.56
C GLY A 46 3.92 -1.00 -2.14
N LEU A 47 4.61 -1.19 -1.01
CA LEU A 47 4.82 -2.51 -0.41
C LEU A 47 5.11 -2.35 1.09
N ALA A 48 4.25 -2.92 1.92
CA ALA A 48 4.39 -2.94 3.36
C ALA A 48 5.19 -4.15 3.86
N SER A 49 5.79 -4.02 5.02
CA SER A 49 6.56 -5.08 5.68
C SER A 49 5.78 -6.39 5.86
N THR A 50 4.50 -6.31 6.23
CA THR A 50 3.62 -7.48 6.40
C THR A 50 3.46 -8.28 5.11
N GLN A 51 3.50 -7.61 3.96
CA GLN A 51 3.39 -8.28 2.65
C GLN A 51 4.63 -9.11 2.28
N VAL A 52 5.72 -8.93 2.99
CA VAL A 52 6.94 -9.74 2.86
C VAL A 52 7.26 -10.55 4.12
N GLY A 53 6.29 -10.70 5.02
CA GLY A 53 6.39 -11.54 6.22
C GLY A 53 7.20 -10.93 7.36
N LEU A 54 7.33 -9.61 7.39
CA LEU A 54 8.06 -8.90 8.44
C LEU A 54 7.09 -8.14 9.36
N ASP A 55 7.41 -8.05 10.64
CA ASP A 55 6.57 -7.45 11.68
C ASP A 55 6.99 -6.02 12.09
N GLY A 56 7.97 -5.43 11.40
CA GLY A 56 8.39 -4.05 11.63
C GLY A 56 7.44 -3.03 11.01
N LYS A 57 7.24 -1.88 11.66
CA LYS A 57 6.33 -0.83 11.18
C LYS A 57 7.01 0.03 10.09
N PHE A 58 7.04 -0.45 8.84
CA PHE A 58 7.62 0.28 7.70
C PHE A 58 7.03 -0.19 6.36
N PHE A 59 7.12 0.68 5.37
CA PHE A 59 6.77 0.39 3.98
C PHE A 59 7.62 1.21 3.00
N VAL A 60 7.56 0.87 1.74
CA VAL A 60 8.09 1.65 0.62
C VAL A 60 6.93 2.09 -0.27
N ALA A 61 6.98 3.33 -0.77
CA ALA A 61 5.92 3.88 -1.63
C ALA A 61 6.51 4.74 -2.74
N LYS A 62 6.05 4.56 -3.98
CA LYS A 62 6.44 5.35 -5.15
C LYS A 62 6.06 6.81 -4.92
N LYS A 63 6.95 7.73 -5.25
CA LYS A 63 6.65 9.16 -5.28
C LYS A 63 5.87 9.50 -6.55
N THR A 64 4.70 10.08 -6.40
CA THR A 64 3.94 10.54 -7.55
C THR A 64 4.45 11.93 -7.96
N GLY A 65 4.52 12.18 -9.28
CA GLY A 65 4.99 13.47 -9.81
C GLY A 65 6.50 13.71 -9.72
N SER A 66 7.30 12.71 -9.32
CA SER A 66 8.75 12.77 -9.46
C SER A 66 9.14 12.61 -10.92
N SER A 67 10.06 13.47 -11.39
CA SER A 67 10.67 13.33 -12.72
C SER A 67 11.65 12.14 -12.78
N GLU A 68 12.10 11.66 -11.62
CA GLU A 68 12.95 10.47 -11.54
C GLU A 68 12.09 9.20 -11.66
N VAL A 69 12.28 8.49 -12.74
CA VAL A 69 11.67 7.18 -12.96
C VAL A 69 12.12 6.25 -11.83
N ASN A 70 11.16 5.80 -11.03
CA ASN A 70 11.37 4.86 -9.92
C ASN A 70 11.86 5.45 -8.58
N ASP A 71 11.53 6.68 -8.27
CA ASP A 71 11.78 7.24 -6.94
C ASP A 71 10.77 6.70 -5.91
N PHE A 72 11.28 6.18 -4.80
CA PHE A 72 10.50 5.62 -3.70
C PHE A 72 10.79 6.32 -2.38
N ASN A 73 9.75 6.66 -1.64
CA ASN A 73 9.85 7.03 -0.24
C ASN A 73 10.06 5.76 0.61
N ILE A 74 11.02 5.82 1.51
CA ILE A 74 11.17 4.88 2.62
C ILE A 74 10.45 5.48 3.81
N VAL A 75 9.49 4.74 4.36
CA VAL A 75 8.61 5.22 5.42
C VAL A 75 8.71 4.27 6.61
N ILE A 76 9.28 4.76 7.71
CA ILE A 76 9.49 3.99 8.94
C ILE A 76 8.67 4.64 10.06
N ASN A 77 7.93 3.84 10.83
CA ASN A 77 7.04 4.26 11.90
C ASN A 77 6.03 5.33 11.46
N PRO A 78 5.27 5.09 10.38
CA PRO A 78 4.30 6.08 9.91
C PRO A 78 3.17 6.31 10.90
N GLU A 79 2.74 7.57 10.93
CA GLU A 79 1.58 8.03 11.66
C GLU A 79 0.79 9.00 10.76
N ILE A 80 -0.53 8.81 10.67
CA ILE A 80 -1.44 9.79 10.08
C ILE A 80 -1.94 10.67 11.23
N THR A 81 -1.49 11.92 11.28
CA THR A 81 -1.77 12.84 12.39
C THR A 81 -3.02 13.68 12.16
N TRP A 82 -3.49 13.75 10.93
CA TRP A 82 -4.70 14.48 10.55
C TRP A 82 -5.23 14.00 9.20
N THR A 83 -6.56 14.06 9.03
CA THR A 83 -7.25 13.75 7.76
C THR A 83 -8.19 14.89 7.36
N SER A 84 -8.36 15.10 6.06
CA SER A 84 -9.37 16.04 5.54
C SER A 84 -10.78 15.50 5.77
N LYS A 85 -11.76 16.42 5.81
CA LYS A 85 -13.19 16.04 5.79
C LYS A 85 -13.63 15.48 4.43
N ARG A 86 -12.93 15.87 3.35
CA ARG A 86 -13.23 15.41 1.98
C ARG A 86 -12.53 14.08 1.72
N ALA A 87 -13.27 13.16 1.15
CA ALA A 87 -12.79 11.86 0.72
C ALA A 87 -13.17 11.64 -0.75
N LYS A 88 -12.60 10.60 -1.37
CA LYS A 88 -12.89 10.16 -2.74
C LYS A 88 -12.81 8.64 -2.79
N VAL A 89 -13.69 8.03 -3.58
CA VAL A 89 -13.62 6.61 -3.90
C VAL A 89 -12.49 6.36 -4.90
N TYR A 90 -11.61 5.44 -4.55
CA TYR A 90 -10.53 4.94 -5.41
C TYR A 90 -10.81 3.49 -5.78
N PHE A 91 -10.37 3.11 -6.97
CA PHE A 91 -10.36 1.73 -7.41
C PHE A 91 -9.01 1.12 -7.01
N GLU A 92 -9.04 0.26 -5.98
CA GLU A 92 -7.84 -0.29 -5.35
C GLU A 92 -7.63 -1.75 -5.72
N GLY A 93 -6.38 -2.10 -6.03
CA GLY A 93 -5.85 -3.44 -6.05
C GLY A 93 -4.71 -3.59 -5.05
N CYS A 94 -4.24 -4.82 -4.85
CA CYS A 94 -3.15 -5.12 -3.94
C CYS A 94 -2.29 -6.26 -4.48
N LEU A 95 -0.97 -6.14 -4.40
CA LEU A 95 -0.03 -7.20 -4.80
C LEU A 95 -0.25 -8.52 -4.04
N SER A 96 -0.79 -8.43 -2.81
CA SER A 96 -1.13 -9.59 -1.99
C SER A 96 -2.49 -10.23 -2.33
N ILE A 97 -3.30 -9.58 -3.16
CA ILE A 97 -4.64 -10.06 -3.59
C ILE A 97 -4.73 -9.88 -5.11
N PRO A 98 -3.96 -10.66 -5.89
CA PRO A 98 -3.90 -10.51 -7.34
C PRO A 98 -5.26 -10.79 -7.98
N SER A 99 -5.52 -10.13 -9.11
CA SER A 99 -6.75 -10.26 -9.92
C SER A 99 -8.03 -9.75 -9.25
N TYR A 100 -7.95 -9.12 -8.08
CA TYR A 100 -9.10 -8.52 -7.41
C TYR A 100 -8.89 -7.03 -7.16
N TRP A 101 -9.98 -6.28 -7.34
CA TRP A 101 -10.03 -4.83 -7.17
C TRP A 101 -11.30 -4.44 -6.44
N GLY A 102 -11.29 -3.26 -5.81
CA GLY A 102 -12.47 -2.79 -5.10
C GLY A 102 -12.53 -1.29 -4.95
N GLU A 103 -13.73 -0.79 -4.73
CA GLU A 103 -13.99 0.61 -4.46
C GLU A 103 -13.77 0.91 -2.97
N VAL A 104 -12.81 1.79 -2.68
CA VAL A 104 -12.47 2.19 -1.32
C VAL A 104 -12.44 3.70 -1.21
N GLU A 105 -13.20 4.25 -0.27
CA GLU A 105 -13.15 5.66 0.05
C GLU A 105 -11.92 5.98 0.90
N ARG A 106 -11.15 6.99 0.45
CA ARG A 106 -9.94 7.49 1.12
C ARG A 106 -9.98 8.99 1.26
N TYR A 107 -9.41 9.50 2.34
CA TYR A 107 -9.25 10.93 2.54
C TYR A 107 -8.39 11.56 1.45
N LEU A 108 -8.83 12.68 0.89
CA LEU A 108 -8.11 13.38 -0.20
C LEU A 108 -6.79 14.00 0.25
N MET A 109 -6.70 14.39 1.53
CA MET A 109 -5.49 14.95 2.13
C MET A 109 -5.29 14.37 3.52
N ILE A 110 -4.03 14.08 3.83
CA ILE A 110 -3.61 13.63 5.15
C ILE A 110 -2.35 14.37 5.58
N LYS A 111 -2.18 14.64 6.87
CA LYS A 111 -0.88 15.01 7.45
C LYS A 111 -0.23 13.77 8.01
N VAL A 112 1.04 13.58 7.70
CA VAL A 112 1.79 12.41 8.09
C VAL A 112 3.06 12.78 8.81
N LYS A 113 3.47 11.89 9.73
CA LYS A 113 4.75 11.91 10.40
C LYS A 113 5.38 10.54 10.27
N TYR A 114 6.64 10.47 9.90
CA TYR A 114 7.38 9.22 9.80
C TYR A 114 8.89 9.49 9.85
N MET A 115 9.68 8.45 9.94
CA MET A 115 11.14 8.51 9.86
C MET A 115 11.59 8.00 8.50
N ASP A 116 12.51 8.69 7.86
CA ASP A 116 13.14 8.24 6.61
C ASP A 116 14.30 7.26 6.87
N SER A 117 14.97 6.82 5.80
CA SER A 117 16.11 5.89 5.89
C SER A 117 17.35 6.46 6.60
N SER A 118 17.47 7.78 6.72
CA SER A 118 18.54 8.45 7.48
C SER A 118 18.25 8.60 8.96
N GLY A 119 17.00 8.32 9.38
CA GLY A 119 16.50 8.55 10.72
C GLY A 119 15.93 9.94 10.94
N GLN A 120 15.84 10.76 9.89
CA GLN A 120 15.23 12.08 9.96
C GLN A 120 13.70 11.97 10.07
N ILE A 121 13.12 12.74 10.98
CA ILE A 121 11.66 12.85 11.11
C ILE A 121 11.11 13.76 10.00
N ILE A 122 10.24 13.19 9.20
CA ILE A 122 9.53 13.88 8.13
C ILE A 122 8.10 14.16 8.57
N GLN A 123 7.67 15.41 8.42
CA GLN A 123 6.29 15.81 8.60
C GLN A 123 5.83 16.55 7.34
N LYS A 124 4.77 16.09 6.70
CA LYS A 124 4.26 16.71 5.48
C LYS A 124 2.78 16.45 5.26
N THR A 125 2.19 17.23 4.37
CA THR A 125 0.83 16.99 3.88
C THR A 125 0.92 16.23 2.56
N LEU A 126 0.25 15.09 2.49
CA LEU A 126 0.05 14.32 1.26
C LEU A 126 -1.34 14.58 0.70
N LYS A 127 -1.47 14.54 -0.64
CA LYS A 127 -2.73 14.80 -1.36
C LYS A 127 -2.92 13.79 -2.49
N GLY A 128 -4.17 13.57 -2.87
CA GLY A 128 -4.52 12.76 -4.04
C GLY A 128 -3.93 11.34 -3.97
N LEU A 129 -3.22 10.91 -5.01
CA LEU A 129 -2.68 9.56 -5.12
C LEU A 129 -1.62 9.26 -4.04
N ASP A 130 -0.75 10.21 -3.68
CA ASP A 130 0.21 10.00 -2.57
C ASP A 130 -0.51 9.76 -1.23
N ALA A 131 -1.59 10.51 -0.96
CA ALA A 131 -2.39 10.29 0.25
C ALA A 131 -3.11 8.93 0.21
N HIS A 132 -3.61 8.52 -0.96
CA HIS A 132 -4.25 7.23 -1.18
C HIS A 132 -3.28 6.08 -0.89
N ILE A 133 -2.11 6.05 -1.57
CA ILE A 133 -1.09 5.01 -1.39
C ILE A 133 -0.66 4.92 0.08
N PHE A 134 -0.38 6.06 0.71
CA PHE A 134 0.05 6.07 2.11
C PHE A 134 -0.99 5.47 3.05
N GLN A 135 -2.28 5.75 2.87
CA GLN A 135 -3.37 5.16 3.65
C GLN A 135 -3.46 3.65 3.44
N HIS A 136 -3.31 3.18 2.20
CA HIS A 136 -3.32 1.76 1.85
C HIS A 136 -2.17 1.02 2.57
N GLU A 137 -0.95 1.56 2.51
CA GLU A 137 0.21 0.93 3.15
C GLU A 137 0.12 0.96 4.69
N VAL A 138 -0.43 2.03 5.27
CA VAL A 138 -0.69 2.10 6.73
C VAL A 138 -1.73 1.06 7.16
N ASP A 139 -2.76 0.80 6.34
CA ASP A 139 -3.71 -0.27 6.63
C ASP A 139 -2.99 -1.63 6.72
N HIS A 140 -2.11 -1.95 5.78
CA HIS A 140 -1.30 -3.17 5.83
C HIS A 140 -0.51 -3.32 7.13
N LEU A 141 0.09 -2.22 7.64
CA LEU A 141 0.83 -2.23 8.90
C LEU A 141 -0.05 -2.50 10.12
N ASN A 142 -1.36 -2.33 9.99
CA ASN A 142 -2.37 -2.62 11.01
C ASN A 142 -3.13 -3.93 10.75
N GLY A 143 -2.66 -4.76 9.81
CA GLY A 143 -3.30 -6.03 9.45
C GLY A 143 -4.62 -5.90 8.68
N ILE A 144 -4.87 -4.70 8.10
CA ILE A 144 -6.08 -4.39 7.34
C ILE A 144 -5.76 -4.51 5.85
N LEU A 145 -6.62 -5.19 5.09
CA LEU A 145 -6.53 -5.30 3.64
C LEU A 145 -7.60 -4.42 2.98
N PHE A 146 -7.40 -4.02 1.73
CA PHE A 146 -8.38 -3.17 1.03
C PHE A 146 -9.77 -3.81 0.97
N ILE A 147 -9.86 -5.14 0.89
CA ILE A 147 -11.13 -5.88 0.89
C ILE A 147 -11.94 -5.64 2.18
N ASP A 148 -11.27 -5.46 3.33
CA ASP A 148 -11.95 -5.16 4.59
C ASP A 148 -12.61 -3.78 4.53
N LYS A 149 -11.94 -2.82 3.87
CA LYS A 149 -12.49 -1.49 3.60
C LYS A 149 -13.67 -1.54 2.64
N VAL A 150 -13.56 -2.33 1.56
CA VAL A 150 -14.67 -2.54 0.62
C VAL A 150 -15.90 -3.06 1.38
N ILE A 151 -15.73 -4.09 2.22
CA ILE A 151 -16.84 -4.64 3.03
C ILE A 151 -17.40 -3.59 3.98
N GLN A 152 -16.54 -2.93 4.76
CA GLN A 152 -16.93 -1.93 5.76
C GLN A 152 -17.71 -0.76 5.14
N GLN A 153 -17.29 -0.33 3.96
CA GLN A 153 -17.84 0.83 3.26
C GLN A 153 -18.97 0.46 2.29
N LYS A 154 -19.29 -0.82 2.13
CA LYS A 154 -20.26 -1.35 1.15
C LYS A 154 -19.90 -0.95 -0.28
N GLY A 155 -18.60 -0.87 -0.58
CA GLY A 155 -18.07 -0.61 -1.91
C GLY A 155 -18.24 -1.82 -2.82
N LYS A 156 -18.08 -1.60 -4.12
CA LYS A 156 -18.12 -2.66 -5.11
C LYS A 156 -16.79 -3.41 -5.17
N PHE A 157 -16.87 -4.69 -5.49
CA PHE A 157 -15.72 -5.58 -5.59
C PHE A 157 -15.71 -6.25 -6.96
N TYR A 158 -14.52 -6.38 -7.55
CA TYR A 158 -14.35 -6.79 -8.93
C TYR A 158 -13.25 -7.86 -9.04
N LYS A 159 -13.43 -8.76 -10.02
CA LYS A 159 -12.43 -9.74 -10.42
C LYS A 159 -12.00 -9.46 -11.87
N VAL A 160 -10.70 -9.55 -12.11
CA VAL A 160 -10.17 -9.56 -13.48
C VAL A 160 -10.48 -10.91 -14.10
N THR A 161 -11.24 -10.91 -15.20
CA THR A 161 -11.69 -12.13 -15.91
C THR A 161 -10.93 -12.36 -17.22
N GLY A 162 -10.15 -11.38 -17.67
CA GLY A 162 -9.35 -11.47 -18.88
C GLY A 162 -8.80 -10.13 -19.31
N LYS A 163 -8.32 -10.08 -20.55
CA LYS A 163 -7.90 -8.84 -21.20
C LYS A 163 -8.70 -8.61 -22.47
N ASP A 164 -9.00 -7.37 -22.77
CA ASP A 164 -9.65 -6.98 -24.00
C ASP A 164 -8.67 -7.00 -25.20
N LYS A 165 -9.17 -6.62 -26.39
CA LYS A 165 -8.37 -6.57 -27.63
C LYS A 165 -7.22 -5.57 -27.59
N THR A 166 -7.23 -4.61 -26.63
CA THR A 166 -6.18 -3.62 -26.44
C THR A 166 -5.17 -4.04 -25.36
N GLY A 167 -5.43 -5.17 -24.68
CA GLY A 167 -4.61 -5.67 -23.57
C GLY A 167 -4.99 -5.09 -22.20
N ALA A 168 -6.08 -4.31 -22.11
CA ALA A 168 -6.59 -3.79 -20.86
C ALA A 168 -7.38 -4.87 -20.09
N ASP A 169 -7.30 -4.83 -18.75
CA ASP A 169 -8.02 -5.77 -17.90
C ASP A 169 -9.53 -5.59 -18.00
N ILE A 170 -10.23 -6.73 -18.11
CA ILE A 170 -11.69 -6.80 -18.06
C ILE A 170 -12.10 -7.09 -16.62
N PHE A 171 -12.91 -6.21 -16.04
CA PHE A 171 -13.39 -6.31 -14.67
C PHE A 171 -14.85 -6.77 -14.65
N GLU A 172 -15.12 -7.77 -13.83
CA GLU A 172 -16.48 -8.26 -13.56
C GLU A 172 -16.79 -7.99 -12.08
N GLU A 173 -17.93 -7.32 -11.81
CA GLU A 173 -18.41 -7.11 -10.45
C GLU A 173 -18.80 -8.44 -9.82
N VAL A 174 -18.21 -8.75 -8.67
CA VAL A 174 -18.47 -10.00 -7.94
C VAL A 174 -19.00 -9.71 -6.56
N GLY A 175 -19.97 -10.49 -6.11
CA GLY A 175 -20.46 -10.40 -4.74
C GLY A 175 -19.39 -10.87 -3.75
N LEU A 176 -19.16 -10.08 -2.71
CA LEU A 176 -18.45 -10.57 -1.52
C LEU A 176 -19.44 -11.47 -0.74
N THR A 177 -19.36 -12.76 -0.97
CA THR A 177 -20.04 -13.73 -0.10
C THR A 177 -19.23 -13.81 1.20
N ILE A 178 -19.79 -13.28 2.28
CA ILE A 178 -19.24 -13.34 3.64
C ILE A 178 -19.57 -14.69 4.25
#